data_3e798ac98cbfa0da419991d719a329b4
#
_entry.id   3e798ac98cbfa0da419991d719a329b4
#
_cell.length_a   1.000
_cell.length_b   1.000
_cell.length_c   1.000
_cell.angle_alpha   90.00
_cell.angle_beta   90.00
_cell.angle_gamma   90.00
#
_symmetry.space_group_name_H-M   'P 1'
#
loop_
_entity.id
_entity.type
_entity.pdbx_description
1 polymer ?
#
loop_
_entity_poly.entity_id
_entity_poly.type
_entity_poly.pdbx_seq_one_letter_code
_entity_poly.pdbx_strand_id
1 'polypeptide(L)'
;MTKYVAFLRGINVGGHNIKMAELKTCFESLGFHSVVTVLQTGNVVFEISTDPTHLKLTIEDELIKKFHYSIRVQVYSFDRLKNILTNNPFTCDDSHHNYVLFFENNLEKQLVSEAYELNSNVDSIQAGNGVIYWRVPIGLTLSSNFSNYLTKAKYKNFNTNRNIKTLQKIIDT
;
A
#
# COMPACT_ATOMS: atom_id res chain seq x y z
N MET A 1 -8.01 -22.07 2.76
CA MET A 1 -7.67 -20.91 1.91
C MET A 1 -7.09 -19.80 2.79
N THR A 2 -6.08 -19.12 2.30
CA THR A 2 -5.47 -18.01 3.03
C THR A 2 -5.86 -16.69 2.34
N LYS A 3 -6.26 -15.70 3.15
CA LYS A 3 -6.71 -14.40 2.68
C LYS A 3 -5.54 -13.43 2.55
N TYR A 4 -5.48 -12.74 1.42
CA TYR A 4 -4.44 -11.77 1.08
C TYR A 4 -5.04 -10.43 0.66
N VAL A 5 -4.21 -9.41 0.69
CA VAL A 5 -4.48 -8.10 0.08
C VAL A 5 -3.35 -7.75 -0.88
N ALA A 6 -3.71 -7.28 -2.06
CA ALA A 6 -2.80 -6.67 -3.02
C ALA A 6 -3.00 -5.16 -3.04
N PHE A 7 -1.90 -4.42 -2.89
CA PHE A 7 -1.85 -2.98 -3.08
C PHE A 7 -1.20 -2.69 -4.44
N LEU A 8 -2.00 -2.21 -5.38
CA LEU A 8 -1.55 -1.84 -6.69
C LEU A 8 -1.01 -0.42 -6.70
N ARG A 9 0.05 -0.22 -7.45
CA ARG A 9 0.64 1.09 -7.69
C ARG A 9 0.73 1.38 -9.18
N GLY A 10 0.57 2.65 -9.55
CA GLY A 10 0.62 3.05 -10.95
C GLY A 10 -0.69 2.87 -11.71
N ILE A 11 -1.78 2.54 -11.03
CA ILE A 11 -3.12 2.56 -11.61
C ILE A 11 -3.69 3.98 -11.57
N ASN A 12 -4.55 4.28 -12.52
CA ASN A 12 -5.24 5.58 -12.61
C ASN A 12 -4.29 6.80 -12.65
N VAL A 13 -3.11 6.62 -13.29
CA VAL A 13 -2.10 7.66 -13.50
C VAL A 13 -1.72 7.72 -14.98
N GLY A 14 -1.23 8.86 -15.44
CA GLY A 14 -0.74 9.01 -16.81
C GLY A 14 -1.78 8.75 -17.91
N GLY A 15 -3.06 9.01 -17.64
CA GLY A 15 -4.16 8.76 -18.57
C GLY A 15 -4.72 7.33 -18.56
N HIS A 16 -4.10 6.42 -17.82
CA HIS A 16 -4.64 5.08 -17.61
C HIS A 16 -5.76 5.11 -16.56
N ASN A 17 -6.86 4.44 -16.85
CA ASN A 17 -7.97 4.27 -15.92
C ASN A 17 -8.45 2.81 -15.93
N ILE A 18 -8.20 2.10 -14.84
CA ILE A 18 -8.65 0.71 -14.67
C ILE A 18 -9.98 0.70 -13.94
N LYS A 19 -10.98 0.11 -14.57
CA LYS A 19 -12.26 -0.15 -13.92
C LYS A 19 -12.10 -1.26 -12.88
N MET A 20 -12.66 -1.06 -11.71
CA MET A 20 -12.54 -2.05 -10.61
C MET A 20 -13.15 -3.42 -10.97
N ALA A 21 -14.18 -3.45 -11.82
CA ALA A 21 -14.74 -4.70 -12.33
C ALA A 21 -13.72 -5.47 -13.22
N GLU A 22 -12.98 -4.78 -14.08
CA GLU A 22 -11.95 -5.39 -14.92
C GLU A 22 -10.77 -5.89 -14.09
N LEU A 23 -10.41 -5.14 -13.04
CA LEU A 23 -9.37 -5.54 -12.08
C LEU A 23 -9.81 -6.80 -11.31
N LYS A 24 -11.04 -6.85 -10.84
CA LYS A 24 -11.62 -8.02 -10.19
C LYS A 24 -11.55 -9.25 -11.10
N THR A 25 -12.04 -9.14 -12.33
CA THR A 25 -12.00 -10.24 -13.32
C THR A 25 -10.57 -10.71 -13.60
N CYS A 26 -9.59 -9.80 -13.61
CA CYS A 26 -8.18 -10.14 -13.78
C CYS A 26 -7.67 -11.03 -12.63
N PHE A 27 -8.03 -10.75 -11.39
CA PHE A 27 -7.66 -11.57 -10.24
C PHE A 27 -8.42 -12.92 -10.24
N GLU A 28 -9.69 -12.93 -10.63
CA GLU A 28 -10.49 -14.16 -10.76
C GLU A 28 -9.93 -15.10 -11.85
N SER A 29 -9.41 -14.56 -12.97
CA SER A 29 -8.79 -15.36 -14.03
C SER A 29 -7.50 -16.08 -13.61
N LEU A 30 -6.85 -15.61 -12.53
CA LEU A 30 -5.72 -16.30 -11.88
C LEU A 30 -6.14 -17.48 -10.98
N GLY A 31 -7.44 -17.76 -10.89
CA GLY A 31 -7.98 -18.80 -10.00
C GLY A 31 -8.09 -18.35 -8.54
N PHE A 32 -8.05 -17.05 -8.26
CA PHE A 32 -8.26 -16.54 -6.92
C PHE A 32 -9.74 -16.48 -6.57
N HIS A 33 -10.05 -16.71 -5.29
CA HIS A 33 -11.41 -16.78 -4.77
C HIS A 33 -11.75 -15.54 -3.95
N SER A 34 -13.04 -15.32 -3.71
CA SER A 34 -13.56 -14.23 -2.86
C SER A 34 -12.97 -12.86 -3.20
N VAL A 35 -12.77 -12.58 -4.50
CA VAL A 35 -12.10 -11.34 -4.95
C VAL A 35 -12.99 -10.13 -4.73
N VAL A 36 -12.50 -9.18 -3.93
CA VAL A 36 -13.17 -7.90 -3.63
C VAL A 36 -12.22 -6.74 -3.86
N THR A 37 -12.65 -5.74 -4.65
CA THR A 37 -11.93 -4.46 -4.79
C THR A 37 -12.43 -3.47 -3.75
N VAL A 38 -11.51 -2.83 -3.03
CA VAL A 38 -11.83 -1.86 -1.98
C VAL A 38 -11.42 -0.47 -2.41
N LEU A 39 -12.37 0.42 -2.56
CA LEU A 39 -12.20 1.75 -3.13
C LEU A 39 -11.65 1.72 -4.58
N GLN A 40 -11.50 2.88 -5.20
CA GLN A 40 -10.95 2.99 -6.57
C GLN A 40 -9.42 3.23 -6.58
N THR A 41 -8.73 2.81 -5.52
CA THR A 41 -7.30 3.12 -5.31
C THR A 41 -6.39 1.90 -5.39
N GLY A 42 -6.86 0.82 -6.05
CA GLY A 42 -6.04 -0.37 -6.29
C GLY A 42 -5.78 -1.23 -5.06
N ASN A 43 -6.81 -1.47 -4.27
CA ASN A 43 -6.76 -2.44 -3.20
C ASN A 43 -7.64 -3.63 -3.58
N VAL A 44 -7.06 -4.83 -3.62
CA VAL A 44 -7.78 -6.06 -3.96
C VAL A 44 -7.58 -7.08 -2.84
N VAL A 45 -8.67 -7.52 -2.25
CA VAL A 45 -8.71 -8.63 -1.29
C VAL A 45 -9.06 -9.90 -2.04
N PHE A 46 -8.40 -11.00 -1.72
CA PHE A 46 -8.63 -12.29 -2.38
C PHE A 46 -8.14 -13.46 -1.52
N GLU A 47 -8.57 -14.66 -1.85
CA GLU A 47 -8.18 -15.89 -1.19
C GLU A 47 -7.51 -16.85 -2.18
N ILE A 48 -6.50 -17.58 -1.69
CA ILE A 48 -5.82 -18.64 -2.45
C ILE A 48 -5.73 -19.92 -1.62
N SER A 49 -5.67 -21.05 -2.33
CA SER A 49 -5.40 -22.38 -1.75
C SER A 49 -4.01 -22.91 -2.07
N THR A 50 -3.24 -22.19 -2.89
CA THR A 50 -1.93 -22.58 -3.40
C THR A 50 -0.79 -21.86 -2.67
N ASP A 51 0.45 -22.22 -3.00
CA ASP A 51 1.67 -21.58 -2.47
C ASP A 51 1.74 -20.10 -2.87
N PRO A 52 1.96 -19.17 -1.91
CA PRO A 52 2.05 -17.73 -2.19
C PRO A 52 3.41 -17.29 -2.75
N THR A 53 4.39 -18.18 -2.91
CA THR A 53 5.80 -17.83 -3.19
C THR A 53 5.99 -16.92 -4.41
N HIS A 54 5.20 -17.10 -5.48
CA HIS A 54 5.29 -16.29 -6.70
C HIS A 54 4.11 -15.34 -6.92
N LEU A 55 3.29 -15.15 -5.91
CA LEU A 55 2.01 -14.46 -6.03
C LEU A 55 2.13 -13.05 -6.61
N LYS A 56 3.13 -12.28 -6.16
CA LYS A 56 3.39 -10.93 -6.68
C LYS A 56 3.68 -10.94 -8.18
N LEU A 57 4.62 -11.78 -8.61
CA LEU A 57 5.02 -11.85 -10.02
C LEU A 57 3.87 -12.32 -10.91
N THR A 58 3.14 -13.34 -10.47
CA THR A 58 1.96 -13.86 -11.17
C THR A 58 0.90 -12.77 -11.39
N ILE A 59 0.64 -11.96 -10.37
CA ILE A 59 -0.32 -10.85 -10.48
C ILE A 59 0.21 -9.76 -11.40
N GLU A 60 1.47 -9.34 -11.24
CA GLU A 60 2.08 -8.30 -12.08
C GLU A 60 2.08 -8.69 -13.56
N ASP A 61 2.43 -9.93 -13.89
CA ASP A 61 2.45 -10.46 -15.27
C ASP A 61 1.05 -10.44 -15.90
N GLU A 62 0.02 -10.87 -15.16
CA GLU A 62 -1.35 -10.87 -15.66
C GLU A 62 -1.89 -9.44 -15.85
N LEU A 63 -1.57 -8.53 -14.93
CA LEU A 63 -1.94 -7.13 -15.05
C LEU A 63 -1.29 -6.48 -16.28
N ILE A 64 0.00 -6.76 -16.53
CA ILE A 64 0.70 -6.26 -17.74
C ILE A 64 0.06 -6.79 -19.01
N LYS A 65 -0.26 -8.08 -19.07
CA LYS A 65 -0.93 -8.70 -20.23
C LYS A 65 -2.28 -8.05 -20.51
N LYS A 66 -3.06 -7.81 -19.45
CA LYS A 66 -4.42 -7.29 -19.59
C LYS A 66 -4.49 -5.81 -19.89
N PHE A 67 -3.64 -5.00 -19.24
CA PHE A 67 -3.74 -3.55 -19.29
C PHE A 67 -2.65 -2.89 -20.15
N HIS A 68 -1.66 -3.65 -20.62
CA HIS A 68 -0.58 -3.22 -21.53
C HIS A 68 0.34 -2.12 -20.98
N TYR A 69 0.46 -2.02 -19.64
CA TYR A 69 1.46 -1.17 -19.00
C TYR A 69 1.90 -1.75 -17.65
N SER A 70 3.04 -1.27 -17.15
CA SER A 70 3.62 -1.79 -15.90
C SER A 70 2.84 -1.33 -14.68
N ILE A 71 2.31 -2.28 -13.94
CA ILE A 71 1.64 -2.08 -12.65
C ILE A 71 2.44 -2.81 -11.59
N ARG A 72 2.87 -2.12 -10.56
CA ARG A 72 3.57 -2.71 -9.43
C ARG A 72 2.57 -3.16 -8.38
N VAL A 73 2.84 -4.31 -7.77
CA VAL A 73 1.97 -4.89 -6.74
C VAL A 73 2.77 -5.23 -5.50
N GLN A 74 2.22 -4.91 -4.34
CA GLN A 74 2.71 -5.43 -3.06
C GLN A 74 1.60 -6.30 -2.45
N VAL A 75 1.96 -7.51 -2.02
CA VAL A 75 1.00 -8.49 -1.51
C VAL A 75 1.32 -8.80 -0.05
N TYR A 76 0.30 -8.76 0.80
CA TYR A 76 0.39 -9.06 2.22
C TYR A 76 -0.70 -10.03 2.64
N SER A 77 -0.37 -10.93 3.57
CA SER A 77 -1.40 -11.74 4.22
C SER A 77 -2.29 -10.84 5.08
N PHE A 78 -3.53 -11.24 5.23
CA PHE A 78 -4.51 -10.50 6.03
C PHE A 78 -4.10 -10.39 7.50
N ASP A 79 -3.47 -11.45 8.05
CA ASP A 79 -2.96 -11.44 9.42
C ASP A 79 -1.81 -10.45 9.61
N ARG A 80 -0.92 -10.33 8.61
CA ARG A 80 0.12 -9.30 8.63
C ARG A 80 -0.48 -7.89 8.61
N LEU A 81 -1.51 -7.67 7.81
CA LEU A 81 -2.20 -6.38 7.74
C LEU A 81 -2.88 -6.03 9.07
N LYS A 82 -3.57 -6.99 9.70
CA LYS A 82 -4.15 -6.81 11.05
C LYS A 82 -3.09 -6.44 12.07
N ASN A 83 -1.96 -7.15 12.06
CA ASN A 83 -0.85 -6.87 12.97
C ASN A 83 -0.28 -5.46 12.76
N ILE A 84 -0.11 -5.02 11.51
CA ILE A 84 0.33 -3.65 11.20
C ILE A 84 -0.65 -2.61 11.77
N LEU A 85 -1.96 -2.81 11.63
CA LEU A 85 -2.97 -1.89 12.17
C LEU A 85 -2.95 -1.85 13.69
N THR A 86 -2.85 -3.00 14.35
CA THR A 86 -2.79 -3.11 15.82
C THR A 86 -1.56 -2.40 16.40
N ASN A 87 -0.44 -2.41 15.68
CA ASN A 87 0.81 -1.80 16.12
C ASN A 87 0.97 -0.33 15.66
N ASN A 88 -0.07 0.30 15.14
CA ASN A 88 -0.02 1.73 14.82
C ASN A 88 0.21 2.56 16.10
N PRO A 89 1.31 3.34 16.18
CA PRO A 89 1.65 4.08 17.40
C PRO A 89 0.86 5.38 17.55
N PHE A 90 0.18 5.83 16.49
CA PHE A 90 -0.46 7.13 16.45
C PHE A 90 -1.96 7.05 16.69
N THR A 91 -2.47 7.95 17.53
CA THR A 91 -3.91 8.14 17.72
C THR A 91 -4.55 8.65 16.42
N CYS A 92 -5.70 8.10 16.08
CA CYS A 92 -6.51 8.60 14.97
C CYS A 92 -7.43 9.71 15.49
N ASP A 93 -7.34 10.89 14.90
CA ASP A 93 -8.19 12.05 15.19
C ASP A 93 -8.67 12.73 13.88
N ASP A 94 -9.46 13.77 14.02
CA ASP A 94 -10.03 14.50 12.87
C ASP A 94 -9.14 15.64 12.35
N SER A 95 -7.98 15.88 12.97
CA SER A 95 -7.03 16.92 12.58
C SER A 95 -5.84 16.38 11.79
N HIS A 96 -5.65 15.07 11.75
CA HIS A 96 -4.51 14.44 11.11
C HIS A 96 -4.92 13.29 10.19
N HIS A 97 -4.11 13.08 9.17
CA HIS A 97 -4.06 11.83 8.42
C HIS A 97 -2.99 10.92 9.00
N ASN A 98 -3.34 9.64 9.17
CA ASN A 98 -2.41 8.57 9.51
C ASN A 98 -2.25 7.66 8.30
N TYR A 99 -1.02 7.46 7.87
CA TYR A 99 -0.65 6.59 6.75
C TYR A 99 0.24 5.45 7.21
N VAL A 100 0.14 4.34 6.51
CA VAL A 100 1.12 3.26 6.54
C VAL A 100 1.82 3.23 5.19
N LEU A 101 3.15 3.33 5.22
CA LEU A 101 3.99 3.15 4.04
C LEU A 101 4.56 1.73 4.07
N PHE A 102 4.28 1.01 3.01
CA PHE A 102 4.79 -0.34 2.79
C PHE A 102 6.01 -0.26 1.89
N PHE A 103 7.08 -0.93 2.26
CA PHE A 103 8.33 -0.90 1.52
C PHE A 103 8.74 -2.29 1.04
N GLU A 104 9.42 -2.32 -0.10
CA GLU A 104 10.24 -3.44 -0.52
C GLU A 104 11.67 -3.26 0.05
N ASN A 105 12.37 -4.37 0.25
CA ASN A 105 13.80 -4.38 0.59
C ASN A 105 14.19 -3.83 1.98
N ASN A 106 13.29 -3.83 2.96
CA ASN A 106 13.56 -3.39 4.34
C ASN A 106 14.17 -1.99 4.45
N LEU A 107 13.73 -1.07 3.59
CA LEU A 107 14.23 0.31 3.56
C LEU A 107 13.67 1.20 4.68
N GLU A 108 12.72 0.71 5.46
CA GLU A 108 11.98 1.51 6.45
C GLU A 108 12.88 2.09 7.54
N LYS A 109 13.86 1.33 8.04
CA LYS A 109 14.76 1.79 9.11
C LYS A 109 15.69 2.89 8.61
N GLN A 110 16.26 2.72 7.43
CA GLN A 110 17.12 3.73 6.82
C GLN A 110 16.36 5.02 6.55
N LEU A 111 15.15 4.89 6.00
CA LEU A 111 14.31 6.05 5.68
C LEU A 111 13.90 6.82 6.94
N VAL A 112 13.56 6.13 8.03
CA VAL A 112 13.23 6.80 9.30
C VAL A 112 14.44 7.53 9.85
N SER A 113 15.63 6.91 9.85
CA SER A 113 16.86 7.57 10.30
C SER A 113 17.15 8.84 9.49
N GLU A 114 17.07 8.76 8.17
CA GLU A 114 17.27 9.91 7.28
C GLU A 114 16.18 10.99 7.45
N ALA A 115 14.95 10.58 7.73
CA ALA A 115 13.84 11.52 7.92
C ALA A 115 13.94 12.30 9.24
N TYR A 116 14.48 11.71 10.30
CA TYR A 116 14.75 12.43 11.55
C TYR A 116 15.72 13.59 11.36
N GLU A 117 16.67 13.49 10.42
CA GLU A 117 17.60 14.57 10.09
C GLU A 117 16.94 15.74 9.37
N LEU A 118 15.72 15.55 8.82
CA LEU A 118 15.00 16.61 8.10
C LEU A 118 14.34 17.65 9.03
N ASN A 119 14.42 17.48 10.35
CA ASN A 119 13.85 18.40 11.35
C ASN A 119 12.41 18.85 11.01
N SER A 120 11.52 17.89 10.76
CA SER A 120 10.12 18.20 10.48
C SER A 120 9.32 18.31 11.77
N ASN A 121 8.87 19.51 12.11
CA ASN A 121 7.92 19.73 13.22
C ASN A 121 6.47 19.37 12.83
N VAL A 122 6.25 18.99 11.58
CA VAL A 122 4.92 18.77 11.00
C VAL A 122 4.61 17.26 10.92
N ASP A 123 5.62 16.47 10.57
CA ASP A 123 5.49 15.03 10.37
C ASP A 123 5.84 14.26 11.65
N SER A 124 4.99 13.32 12.04
CA SER A 124 5.34 12.30 13.04
C SER A 124 5.57 10.97 12.31
N ILE A 125 6.76 10.39 12.48
CA ILE A 125 7.20 9.22 11.72
C ILE A 125 7.73 8.17 12.69
N GLN A 126 7.33 6.92 12.51
CA GLN A 126 7.84 5.80 13.29
C GLN A 126 8.02 4.56 12.42
N ALA A 127 9.17 3.89 12.56
CA ALA A 127 9.39 2.60 11.93
C ALA A 127 8.56 1.51 12.61
N GLY A 128 7.95 0.65 11.79
CA GLY A 128 7.33 -0.60 12.20
C GLY A 128 8.08 -1.80 11.61
N ASN A 129 7.49 -2.98 11.70
CA ASN A 129 8.04 -4.19 11.10
C ASN A 129 7.76 -4.22 9.58
N GLY A 130 8.72 -3.75 8.79
CA GLY A 130 8.62 -3.66 7.32
C GLY A 130 7.68 -2.57 6.82
N VAL A 131 7.33 -1.59 7.68
CA VAL A 131 6.48 -0.44 7.34
C VAL A 131 6.96 0.82 8.05
N ILE A 132 6.48 1.96 7.58
CA ILE A 132 6.57 3.23 8.31
C ILE A 132 5.15 3.70 8.62
N TYR A 133 4.93 4.09 9.86
CA TYR A 133 3.76 4.85 10.26
C TYR A 133 4.07 6.33 10.13
N TRP A 134 3.18 7.06 9.46
CA TRP A 134 3.32 8.48 9.21
C TRP A 134 2.01 9.20 9.55
N ARG A 135 2.12 10.20 10.44
CA ARG A 135 1.02 11.07 10.81
C ARG A 135 1.34 12.49 10.39
N VAL A 136 0.39 13.16 9.74
CA VAL A 136 0.56 14.51 9.20
C VAL A 136 -0.75 15.29 9.33
N PRO A 137 -0.74 16.61 9.64
CA PRO A 137 -1.95 17.42 9.67
C PRO A 137 -2.71 17.41 8.35
N ILE A 138 -4.03 17.45 8.42
CA ILE A 138 -4.89 17.52 7.24
C ILE A 138 -4.54 18.78 6.43
N GLY A 139 -4.44 18.62 5.11
CA GLY A 139 -4.05 19.67 4.16
C GLY A 139 -2.54 19.77 3.92
N LEU A 140 -1.69 19.18 4.75
CA LEU A 140 -0.23 19.24 4.59
C LEU A 140 0.40 17.97 4.00
N THR A 141 -0.39 16.96 3.65
CA THR A 141 0.11 15.67 3.14
C THR A 141 1.05 15.81 1.93
N LEU A 142 0.75 16.72 1.00
CA LEU A 142 1.56 16.89 -0.22
C LEU A 142 2.70 17.91 -0.07
N SER A 143 2.67 18.76 0.96
CA SER A 143 3.62 19.83 1.17
C SER A 143 4.59 19.58 2.32
N SER A 144 4.41 18.51 3.09
CA SER A 144 5.30 18.18 4.20
C SER A 144 6.71 17.79 3.72
N ASN A 145 7.70 18.00 4.57
CA ASN A 145 9.09 17.65 4.27
C ASN A 145 9.25 16.15 4.01
N PHE A 146 8.55 15.32 4.78
CA PHE A 146 8.60 13.87 4.59
C PHE A 146 7.95 13.44 3.28
N SER A 147 6.81 14.01 2.90
CA SER A 147 6.19 13.76 1.60
C SER A 147 7.15 14.08 0.45
N ASN A 148 7.75 15.26 0.49
CA ASN A 148 8.75 15.68 -0.52
C ASN A 148 9.95 14.74 -0.54
N TYR A 149 10.39 14.26 0.64
CA TYR A 149 11.49 13.30 0.74
C TYR A 149 11.17 11.97 0.07
N LEU A 150 9.94 11.47 0.20
CA LEU A 150 9.48 10.22 -0.43
C LEU A 150 9.48 10.28 -1.97
N THR A 151 9.50 11.48 -2.56
CA THR A 151 9.56 11.63 -4.03
C THR A 151 10.96 11.40 -4.60
N LYS A 152 12.01 11.35 -3.76
CA LYS A 152 13.38 11.04 -4.21
C LYS A 152 13.44 9.69 -4.91
N ALA A 153 14.24 9.58 -5.96
CA ALA A 153 14.31 8.43 -6.85
C ALA A 153 14.50 7.08 -6.12
N LYS A 154 15.32 7.09 -5.05
CA LYS A 154 15.60 5.87 -4.26
C LYS A 154 14.40 5.33 -3.48
N TYR A 155 13.37 6.15 -3.22
CA TYR A 155 12.17 5.73 -2.48
C TYR A 155 10.92 5.67 -3.34
N LYS A 156 10.81 6.54 -4.35
CA LYS A 156 9.62 6.72 -5.18
C LYS A 156 9.07 5.42 -5.76
N ASN A 157 9.93 4.49 -6.16
CA ASN A 157 9.52 3.26 -6.83
C ASN A 157 9.34 2.05 -5.89
N PHE A 158 9.72 2.17 -4.61
CA PHE A 158 9.79 1.04 -3.68
C PHE A 158 8.81 1.14 -2.51
N ASN A 159 7.94 2.14 -2.51
CA ASN A 159 6.92 2.29 -1.48
C ASN A 159 5.52 2.37 -2.07
N THR A 160 4.54 1.95 -1.29
CA THR A 160 3.13 2.29 -1.50
C THR A 160 2.55 2.75 -0.17
N ASN A 161 1.75 3.80 -0.17
CA ASN A 161 1.11 4.30 1.03
C ASN A 161 -0.39 4.02 1.03
N ARG A 162 -0.93 3.81 2.21
CA ARG A 162 -2.38 3.68 2.43
C ARG A 162 -2.76 4.42 3.70
N ASN A 163 -3.84 5.20 3.61
CA ASN A 163 -4.44 5.80 4.78
C ASN A 163 -4.99 4.70 5.71
N ILE A 164 -4.83 4.87 7.02
CA ILE A 164 -5.28 3.89 8.03
C ILE A 164 -6.79 3.62 7.90
N LYS A 165 -7.60 4.64 7.62
CA LYS A 165 -9.04 4.46 7.39
C LYS A 165 -9.33 3.55 6.17
N THR A 166 -8.46 3.57 5.14
CA THR A 166 -8.54 2.64 4.01
C THR A 166 -8.18 1.22 4.42
N LEU A 167 -7.12 1.06 5.21
CA LEU A 167 -6.70 -0.25 5.70
C LEU A 167 -7.76 -0.87 6.61
N GLN A 168 -8.41 -0.06 7.45
CA GLN A 168 -9.53 -0.52 8.28
C GLN A 168 -10.69 -1.04 7.42
N LYS A 169 -11.11 -0.29 6.38
CA LYS A 169 -12.14 -0.76 5.45
C LYS A 169 -11.77 -2.08 4.75
N ILE A 170 -10.48 -2.29 4.47
CA ILE A 170 -10.00 -3.56 3.90
C ILE A 170 -10.14 -4.70 4.90
N ILE A 171 -9.83 -4.47 6.17
CA ILE A 171 -9.97 -5.49 7.23
C ILE A 171 -11.43 -5.85 7.47
N ASP A 172 -12.34 -4.90 7.32
CA ASP A 172 -13.78 -5.08 7.52
C ASP A 172 -14.48 -5.78 6.33
N THR A 173 -13.72 -6.08 5.24
CA THR A 173 -14.20 -6.81 4.06
C THR A 173 -14.14 -8.32 4.29
#